data_b56e10642c6e0a166efcaf8cabc97178
#
_entry.id   b56e10642c6e0a166efcaf8cabc97178
#
_cell.length_a   1.000
_cell.length_b   1.000
_cell.length_c   1.000
_cell.angle_alpha   90.00
_cell.angle_beta   90.00
_cell.angle_gamma   90.00
#
_symmetry.space_group_name_H-M   'P 1'
#
loop_
_entity.id
_entity.type
_entity.pdbx_description
1 polymer ?
#
loop_
_entity_poly.entity_id
_entity_poly.type
_entity_poly.pdbx_seq_one_letter_code
_entity_poly.pdbx_strand_id
1 'polypeptide(L)'
;MKILLCSEVSATRVIGGAERVLREQALGLRERGYEVEIVARGPAGDTRPAVHLGDAQVGHMTERRYPVYRGHELAFVLSSLLRSVDAFDAAFDGHRPDVALIHQSLAGLGPILRRRRAVRSWIYMCLSLAHEEYLTRCTPGETPLARSRWILNAKVRRWTERLVMRRCDRVVVLSEFMRRRVIDCHRVPESKVHLVPGAADIVQFHPPRNSREVRQELKLPFNKTVLFTVRNLVPRMGLDNLLQAIAALGEEERDLLLLIGGEGPLVPVLQRSILELGLTGRVQLLGFIPEDLLAKYYQAADLVVMPTHQLEGFGLVTVEALACGTPVLGTPVGAIPEVLSGIDPALVTEGTDSHALASGIRHLLRRFRDQPGEKDRLAARGRALIEREYTWRRHVESLDSILRDACGMQQARPPEGKGV
;
A
#
# COMPACT_ATOMS: atom_id res chain seq x y z
N MET A 1 -0.85 27.37 -1.86
CA MET A 1 -1.23 26.65 -0.63
C MET A 1 -0.03 25.88 -0.15
N LYS A 2 0.30 25.98 1.16
CA LYS A 2 1.35 25.23 1.83
C LYS A 2 0.77 23.95 2.43
N ILE A 3 1.25 22.80 2.00
CA ILE A 3 0.75 21.47 2.41
C ILE A 3 1.86 20.73 3.13
N LEU A 4 1.62 20.36 4.39
CA LEU A 4 2.55 19.58 5.18
C LEU A 4 2.07 18.14 5.32
N LEU A 5 2.88 17.18 4.88
CA LEU A 5 2.63 15.75 5.07
C LEU A 5 3.37 15.25 6.30
N CYS A 6 2.64 14.70 7.28
CA CYS A 6 3.21 14.15 8.52
C CYS A 6 3.18 12.62 8.47
N SER A 7 4.35 11.95 8.53
CA SER A 7 4.47 10.52 8.33
C SER A 7 5.41 9.85 9.34
N GLU A 8 5.18 8.56 9.59
CA GLU A 8 6.10 7.70 10.34
C GLU A 8 7.10 6.96 9.42
N VAL A 9 6.89 7.07 8.11
CA VAL A 9 7.77 6.50 7.09
C VAL A 9 8.34 7.60 6.21
N SER A 10 9.49 7.33 5.59
CA SER A 10 10.18 8.27 4.69
C SER A 10 9.74 8.05 3.25
N ALA A 11 9.55 9.12 2.49
CA ALA A 11 9.25 9.07 1.06
C ALA A 11 10.48 8.80 0.18
N THR A 12 11.71 8.86 0.75
CA THR A 12 12.95 8.71 -0.04
C THR A 12 13.23 7.30 -0.52
N ARG A 13 12.69 6.28 0.17
CA ARG A 13 12.85 4.88 -0.20
C ARG A 13 11.50 4.17 -0.06
N VAL A 14 10.98 3.69 -1.17
CA VAL A 14 9.75 2.90 -1.17
C VAL A 14 10.10 1.46 -0.82
N ILE A 15 9.56 1.00 0.32
CA ILE A 15 9.67 -0.38 0.79
C ILE A 15 8.30 -1.05 0.71
N GLY A 16 7.22 -0.26 0.82
CA GLY A 16 5.86 -0.75 0.80
C GLY A 16 4.85 0.31 0.36
N GLY A 17 3.57 -0.01 0.50
CA GLY A 17 2.50 0.84 0.01
C GLY A 17 2.39 2.21 0.71
N ALA A 18 2.76 2.29 2.00
CA ALA A 18 2.67 3.55 2.74
C ALA A 18 3.67 4.60 2.22
N GLU A 19 4.92 4.19 1.99
CA GLU A 19 5.96 5.05 1.42
C GLU A 19 5.60 5.49 0.00
N ARG A 20 5.03 4.57 -0.80
CA ARG A 20 4.59 4.87 -2.16
C ARG A 20 3.47 5.91 -2.16
N VAL A 21 2.42 5.72 -1.38
CA VAL A 21 1.31 6.69 -1.28
C VAL A 21 1.82 8.05 -0.83
N LEU A 22 2.67 8.10 0.18
CA LEU A 22 3.25 9.35 0.68
C LEU A 22 4.03 10.08 -0.44
N ARG A 23 4.91 9.34 -1.15
CA ARG A 23 5.74 9.90 -2.22
C ARG A 23 4.91 10.42 -3.39
N GLU A 24 4.00 9.60 -3.88
CA GLU A 24 3.18 9.95 -5.05
C GLU A 24 2.22 11.11 -4.76
N GLN A 25 1.66 11.17 -3.56
CA GLN A 25 0.85 12.33 -3.15
C GLN A 25 1.69 13.60 -3.05
N ALA A 26 2.88 13.52 -2.47
CA ALA A 26 3.76 14.68 -2.35
C ALA A 26 4.19 15.22 -3.73
N LEU A 27 4.61 14.33 -4.64
CA LEU A 27 4.99 14.69 -6.01
C LEU A 27 3.81 15.26 -6.78
N GLY A 28 2.67 14.58 -6.82
CA GLY A 28 1.51 15.02 -7.56
C GLY A 28 0.89 16.32 -7.05
N LEU A 29 0.94 16.59 -5.74
CA LEU A 29 0.52 17.89 -5.19
C LEU A 29 1.52 19.00 -5.58
N ARG A 30 2.80 18.69 -5.62
CA ARG A 30 3.84 19.62 -6.08
C ARG A 30 3.67 19.98 -7.57
N GLU A 31 3.41 19.00 -8.43
CA GLU A 31 3.09 19.20 -9.85
C GLU A 31 1.89 20.13 -10.07
N ARG A 32 0.96 20.16 -9.12
CA ARG A 32 -0.19 21.09 -9.12
C ARG A 32 0.15 22.51 -8.63
N GLY A 33 1.43 22.78 -8.38
CA GLY A 33 1.91 24.10 -7.98
C GLY A 33 1.75 24.40 -6.50
N TYR A 34 1.51 23.40 -5.65
CA TYR A 34 1.50 23.60 -4.21
C TYR A 34 2.93 23.60 -3.64
N GLU A 35 3.13 24.34 -2.59
CA GLU A 35 4.33 24.27 -1.77
C GLU A 35 4.18 23.10 -0.79
N VAL A 36 4.99 22.07 -0.95
CA VAL A 36 4.84 20.80 -0.22
C VAL A 36 6.12 20.51 0.55
N GLU A 37 5.99 20.24 1.84
CA GLU A 37 7.05 19.66 2.67
C GLU A 37 6.56 18.39 3.38
N ILE A 38 7.50 17.53 3.73
CA ILE A 38 7.25 16.29 4.46
C ILE A 38 7.95 16.38 5.82
N VAL A 39 7.24 16.01 6.88
CA VAL A 39 7.80 15.73 8.21
C VAL A 39 7.70 14.25 8.44
N ALA A 40 8.84 13.56 8.48
CA ALA A 40 8.88 12.10 8.62
C ALA A 40 9.76 11.66 9.79
N ARG A 41 9.42 10.50 10.37
CA ARG A 41 10.31 9.85 11.31
C ARG A 41 11.54 9.33 10.57
N GLY A 42 12.75 9.73 11.01
CA GLY A 42 13.99 9.28 10.42
C GLY A 42 14.15 7.75 10.43
N PRO A 43 14.68 7.14 9.34
CA PRO A 43 15.04 5.74 9.33
C PRO A 43 16.05 5.41 10.45
N ALA A 44 16.14 4.13 10.83
CA ALA A 44 17.12 3.71 11.83
C ALA A 44 18.54 3.98 11.31
N GLY A 45 19.36 4.65 12.13
CA GLY A 45 20.75 4.99 11.79
C GLY A 45 20.93 6.19 10.85
N ASP A 46 19.87 6.80 10.33
CA ASP A 46 19.98 8.03 9.55
C ASP A 46 19.89 9.26 10.49
N THR A 47 20.95 10.02 10.53
CA THR A 47 21.08 11.23 11.37
C THR A 47 20.82 12.52 10.62
N ARG A 48 20.56 12.48 9.30
CA ARG A 48 20.29 13.66 8.49
C ARG A 48 18.98 14.33 8.90
N PRO A 49 18.98 15.62 9.26
CA PRO A 49 17.77 16.32 9.70
C PRO A 49 16.81 16.62 8.56
N ALA A 50 17.30 16.68 7.33
CA ALA A 50 16.50 16.89 6.13
C ALA A 50 17.15 16.22 4.91
N VAL A 51 16.32 15.85 3.94
CA VAL A 51 16.71 15.35 2.61
C VAL A 51 15.80 15.96 1.56
N HIS A 52 16.28 16.04 0.33
CA HIS A 52 15.50 16.55 -0.79
C HIS A 52 14.95 15.41 -1.65
N LEU A 53 13.74 15.59 -2.14
CA LEU A 53 13.00 14.70 -3.04
C LEU A 53 12.63 15.47 -4.31
N GLY A 54 12.42 14.75 -5.39
CA GLY A 54 12.06 15.33 -6.67
C GLY A 54 13.25 15.49 -7.62
N ASP A 55 12.94 15.73 -8.87
CA ASP A 55 13.91 15.97 -9.95
C ASP A 55 13.88 17.43 -10.43
N ALA A 56 14.62 17.71 -11.52
CA ALA A 56 14.69 19.06 -12.08
C ALA A 56 13.36 19.55 -12.67
N GLN A 57 12.43 18.67 -13.02
CA GLN A 57 11.13 19.04 -13.61
C GLN A 57 10.10 19.44 -12.55
N VAL A 58 10.05 18.67 -11.44
CA VAL A 58 9.07 18.88 -10.35
C VAL A 58 9.62 19.82 -9.29
N GLY A 59 10.94 20.01 -9.25
CA GLY A 59 11.65 20.75 -8.22
C GLY A 59 11.86 19.92 -6.94
N HIS A 60 12.84 20.36 -6.14
CA HIS A 60 13.15 19.66 -4.89
C HIS A 60 12.12 19.96 -3.81
N MET A 61 11.65 18.91 -3.12
CA MET A 61 10.88 18.99 -1.90
C MET A 61 11.75 18.64 -0.70
N THR A 62 11.47 19.25 0.45
CA THR A 62 12.18 18.95 1.68
C THR A 62 11.42 17.92 2.50
N GLU A 63 12.10 16.82 2.84
CA GLU A 63 11.69 15.89 3.90
C GLU A 63 12.51 16.19 5.14
N ARG A 64 11.86 16.78 6.16
CA ARG A 64 12.44 17.03 7.48
C ARG A 64 12.30 15.79 8.33
N ARG A 65 13.40 15.31 8.90
CA ARG A 65 13.46 14.07 9.67
C ARG A 65 13.58 14.35 11.15
N TYR A 66 12.72 13.70 11.94
CA TYR A 66 12.86 13.74 13.38
C TYR A 66 13.36 12.41 13.93
N PRO A 67 14.37 12.44 14.82
CA PRO A 67 14.89 11.23 15.46
C PRO A 67 13.96 10.78 16.58
N VAL A 68 13.92 9.45 16.82
CA VAL A 68 13.19 8.86 17.93
C VAL A 68 14.08 7.91 18.73
N TYR A 69 13.84 7.86 20.05
CA TYR A 69 14.54 6.93 20.91
C TYR A 69 13.90 5.53 20.81
N ARG A 70 14.71 4.51 20.47
CA ARG A 70 14.22 3.15 20.17
C ARG A 70 14.48 2.13 21.28
N GLY A 71 15.12 2.51 22.38
CA GLY A 71 15.50 1.60 23.46
C GLY A 71 14.37 1.17 24.40
N HIS A 72 13.28 1.94 24.50
CA HIS A 72 12.14 1.66 25.37
C HIS A 72 10.84 2.20 24.79
N GLU A 73 9.73 1.44 24.88
CA GLU A 73 8.44 1.80 24.27
C GLU A 73 7.91 3.17 24.67
N LEU A 74 7.91 3.50 25.96
CA LEU A 74 7.45 4.82 26.43
C LEU A 74 8.33 5.96 25.92
N ALA A 75 9.63 5.78 25.95
CA ALA A 75 10.58 6.77 25.44
C ALA A 75 10.44 6.93 23.92
N PHE A 76 10.16 5.85 23.18
CA PHE A 76 9.83 5.91 21.76
C PHE A 76 8.59 6.76 21.50
N VAL A 77 7.48 6.52 22.22
CA VAL A 77 6.25 7.30 22.07
C VAL A 77 6.47 8.76 22.45
N LEU A 78 7.08 9.04 23.61
CA LEU A 78 7.33 10.40 24.06
C LEU A 78 8.26 11.17 23.11
N SER A 79 9.36 10.55 22.67
CA SER A 79 10.26 11.18 21.70
C SER A 79 9.57 11.42 20.35
N SER A 80 8.73 10.49 19.90
CA SER A 80 7.93 10.67 18.68
C SER A 80 6.99 11.87 18.79
N LEU A 81 6.29 12.01 19.94
CA LEU A 81 5.37 13.11 20.19
C LEU A 81 6.07 14.47 20.25
N LEU A 82 7.21 14.55 20.95
CA LEU A 82 7.92 15.82 21.12
C LEU A 82 8.64 16.24 19.84
N ARG A 83 9.43 15.30 19.27
CA ARG A 83 10.25 15.60 18.09
C ARG A 83 9.43 15.84 16.82
N SER A 84 8.25 15.22 16.69
CA SER A 84 7.35 15.53 15.57
C SER A 84 6.82 16.96 15.64
N VAL A 85 6.64 17.54 16.85
CA VAL A 85 6.27 18.95 17.00
C VAL A 85 7.42 19.86 16.61
N ASP A 86 8.65 19.57 17.06
CA ASP A 86 9.84 20.36 16.69
C ASP A 86 10.03 20.39 15.16
N ALA A 87 9.90 19.23 14.51
CA ALA A 87 9.99 19.13 13.05
C ALA A 87 8.82 19.84 12.33
N PHE A 88 7.62 19.78 12.89
CA PHE A 88 6.45 20.51 12.39
C PHE A 88 6.66 22.03 12.46
N ASP A 89 7.17 22.53 13.59
CA ASP A 89 7.44 23.95 13.78
C ASP A 89 8.56 24.48 12.88
N ALA A 90 9.51 23.62 12.49
CA ALA A 90 10.58 23.94 11.55
C ALA A 90 10.17 23.87 10.07
N ALA A 91 9.01 23.30 9.75
CA ALA A 91 8.53 23.21 8.37
C ALA A 91 8.28 24.62 7.78
N PHE A 92 8.50 24.74 6.46
CA PHE A 92 8.36 26.01 5.73
C PHE A 92 9.13 27.18 6.38
N ASP A 93 10.29 26.88 6.97
CA ASP A 93 11.13 27.85 7.69
C ASP A 93 10.36 28.63 8.78
N GLY A 94 9.49 27.89 9.50
CA GLY A 94 8.66 28.41 10.59
C GLY A 94 7.33 29.04 10.13
N HIS A 95 7.03 29.06 8.84
CA HIS A 95 5.74 29.52 8.34
C HIS A 95 4.67 28.44 8.53
N ARG A 96 3.45 28.88 8.82
CA ARG A 96 2.34 27.96 9.06
C ARG A 96 1.86 27.31 7.78
N PRO A 97 1.65 25.97 7.75
CA PRO A 97 1.00 25.31 6.64
C PRO A 97 -0.50 25.66 6.59
N ASP A 98 -1.07 25.69 5.39
CA ASP A 98 -2.53 25.81 5.21
C ASP A 98 -3.22 24.51 5.59
N VAL A 99 -2.65 23.38 5.16
CA VAL A 99 -3.15 22.01 5.40
C VAL A 99 -2.06 21.13 5.98
N ALA A 100 -2.42 20.32 6.97
CA ALA A 100 -1.60 19.20 7.44
C ALA A 100 -2.30 17.86 7.11
N LEU A 101 -1.63 17.05 6.31
CA LEU A 101 -2.07 15.72 5.93
C LEU A 101 -1.30 14.67 6.75
N ILE A 102 -2.00 13.96 7.63
CA ILE A 102 -1.42 12.98 8.55
C ILE A 102 -1.55 11.58 7.96
N HIS A 103 -0.43 10.92 7.68
CA HIS A 103 -0.42 9.54 7.13
C HIS A 103 -0.43 8.46 8.20
N GLN A 104 0.15 8.71 9.38
CA GLN A 104 0.09 7.79 10.52
C GLN A 104 -0.09 8.55 11.83
N SER A 105 -0.73 7.89 12.78
CA SER A 105 -1.25 8.55 13.98
C SER A 105 -0.18 9.14 14.91
N LEU A 106 0.98 8.48 15.10
CA LEU A 106 2.02 9.01 15.99
C LEU A 106 2.73 10.23 15.41
N ALA A 107 2.91 10.30 14.08
CA ALA A 107 3.50 11.47 13.43
C ALA A 107 2.62 12.72 13.58
N GLY A 108 1.30 12.54 13.58
CA GLY A 108 0.35 13.63 13.69
C GLY A 108 -0.09 13.97 15.11
N LEU A 109 0.05 13.06 16.09
CA LEU A 109 -0.50 13.22 17.43
C LEU A 109 0.09 14.42 18.16
N GLY A 110 1.42 14.55 18.19
CA GLY A 110 2.10 15.70 18.82
C GLY A 110 1.68 17.03 18.20
N PRO A 111 1.83 17.19 16.88
CA PRO A 111 1.42 18.41 16.16
C PRO A 111 -0.05 18.78 16.36
N ILE A 112 -1.00 17.85 16.19
CA ILE A 112 -2.42 18.15 16.31
C ILE A 112 -2.85 18.53 17.73
N LEU A 113 -2.17 17.98 18.76
CA LEU A 113 -2.45 18.36 20.15
C LEU A 113 -1.93 19.75 20.51
N ARG A 114 -0.75 20.12 20.01
CA ARG A 114 -0.08 21.38 20.38
C ARG A 114 -0.29 22.51 19.40
N ARG A 115 -0.56 22.19 18.11
CA ARG A 115 -0.63 23.15 17.00
C ARG A 115 -1.96 23.14 16.26
N ARG A 116 -3.04 22.63 16.86
CA ARG A 116 -4.36 22.50 16.21
C ARG A 116 -4.82 23.80 15.52
N ARG A 117 -4.58 24.95 16.15
CA ARG A 117 -4.98 26.27 15.62
C ARG A 117 -3.97 26.88 14.65
N ALA A 118 -2.79 26.26 14.47
CA ALA A 118 -1.76 26.75 13.56
C ALA A 118 -2.02 26.36 12.10
N VAL A 119 -2.93 25.43 11.86
CA VAL A 119 -3.27 24.91 10.54
C VAL A 119 -4.74 25.15 10.27
N ARG A 120 -5.09 25.56 9.07
CA ARG A 120 -6.48 25.82 8.68
C ARG A 120 -7.28 24.52 8.66
N SER A 121 -6.71 23.45 8.10
CA SER A 121 -7.37 22.15 8.06
C SER A 121 -6.41 21.00 8.31
N TRP A 122 -6.87 20.02 9.10
CA TRP A 122 -6.19 18.78 9.40
C TRP A 122 -6.90 17.63 8.73
N ILE A 123 -6.18 16.83 7.96
CA ILE A 123 -6.71 15.67 7.22
C ILE A 123 -5.93 14.44 7.63
N TYR A 124 -6.64 13.35 7.90
CA TYR A 124 -6.03 12.05 8.20
C TYR A 124 -6.14 11.13 6.99
N MET A 125 -5.01 10.62 6.50
CA MET A 125 -4.94 9.59 5.46
C MET A 125 -4.87 8.22 6.12
N CYS A 126 -5.95 7.46 6.07
CA CYS A 126 -6.04 6.13 6.67
C CYS A 126 -5.73 5.05 5.63
N LEU A 127 -4.48 4.59 5.62
CA LEU A 127 -4.02 3.52 4.73
C LEU A 127 -4.37 2.13 5.27
N SER A 128 -4.29 1.97 6.60
CA SER A 128 -4.67 0.78 7.36
C SER A 128 -5.01 1.19 8.79
N LEU A 129 -5.66 0.31 9.56
CA LEU A 129 -5.91 0.55 10.98
C LEU A 129 -4.73 0.09 11.81
N ALA A 130 -4.05 1.02 12.48
CA ALA A 130 -2.81 0.77 13.22
C ALA A 130 -2.91 -0.35 14.26
N HIS A 131 -4.06 -0.50 14.92
CA HIS A 131 -4.28 -1.56 15.90
C HIS A 131 -4.51 -2.94 15.26
N GLU A 132 -5.22 -3.01 14.12
CA GLU A 132 -5.43 -4.26 13.38
C GLU A 132 -4.14 -4.74 12.74
N GLU A 133 -3.38 -3.81 12.16
CA GLU A 133 -2.08 -4.12 11.59
C GLU A 133 -1.11 -4.65 12.66
N TYR A 134 -1.12 -4.07 13.86
CA TYR A 134 -0.33 -4.57 14.99
C TYR A 134 -0.76 -5.99 15.40
N LEU A 135 -2.07 -6.24 15.52
CA LEU A 135 -2.60 -7.55 15.90
C LEU A 135 -2.30 -8.65 14.89
N THR A 136 -2.20 -8.30 13.62
CA THR A 136 -1.96 -9.25 12.51
C THR A 136 -0.47 -9.44 12.18
N ARG A 137 0.40 -8.52 12.61
CA ARG A 137 1.86 -8.62 12.43
C ARG A 137 2.58 -9.26 13.61
N CYS A 138 2.07 -9.05 14.83
CA CYS A 138 2.69 -9.49 16.06
C CYS A 138 1.86 -10.61 16.69
N THR A 139 2.48 -11.76 16.93
CA THR A 139 1.86 -12.83 17.71
C THR A 139 1.94 -12.49 19.20
N PRO A 140 0.90 -12.80 19.99
CA PRO A 140 0.98 -12.66 21.44
C PRO A 140 2.06 -13.60 21.99
N GLY A 141 2.85 -13.12 22.94
CA GLY A 141 3.77 -13.99 23.67
C GLY A 141 3.04 -15.08 24.47
N GLU A 142 3.74 -16.15 24.83
CA GLU A 142 3.16 -17.35 25.47
C GLU A 142 2.65 -17.07 26.89
N THR A 143 3.22 -16.09 27.60
CA THR A 143 2.83 -15.79 28.98
C THR A 143 1.56 -14.93 29.05
N PRO A 144 0.71 -15.09 30.11
CA PRO A 144 -0.47 -14.24 30.29
C PRO A 144 -0.14 -12.74 30.34
N LEU A 145 0.99 -12.38 30.95
CA LEU A 145 1.46 -10.99 31.00
C LEU A 145 1.82 -10.44 29.61
N ALA A 146 2.51 -11.22 28.79
CA ALA A 146 2.85 -10.83 27.42
C ALA A 146 1.59 -10.67 26.57
N ARG A 147 0.60 -11.56 26.72
CA ARG A 147 -0.70 -11.46 26.04
C ARG A 147 -1.47 -10.21 26.48
N SER A 148 -1.48 -9.89 27.78
CA SER A 148 -2.12 -8.68 28.31
C SER A 148 -1.45 -7.40 27.78
N ARG A 149 -0.13 -7.36 27.74
CA ARG A 149 0.63 -6.23 27.14
C ARG A 149 0.35 -6.08 25.66
N TRP A 150 0.26 -7.18 24.92
CA TRP A 150 -0.08 -7.17 23.49
C TRP A 150 -1.48 -6.59 23.25
N ILE A 151 -2.50 -7.00 24.01
CA ILE A 151 -3.86 -6.45 23.92
C ILE A 151 -3.87 -4.96 24.31
N LEU A 152 -3.16 -4.58 25.38
CA LEU A 152 -3.08 -3.18 25.83
C LEU A 152 -2.45 -2.31 24.75
N ASN A 153 -1.39 -2.77 24.11
CA ASN A 153 -0.72 -2.05 23.02
C ASN A 153 -1.66 -1.82 21.84
N ALA A 154 -2.45 -2.84 21.45
CA ALA A 154 -3.47 -2.68 20.41
C ALA A 154 -4.55 -1.65 20.81
N LYS A 155 -5.03 -1.68 22.07
CA LYS A 155 -6.00 -0.70 22.59
C LYS A 155 -5.45 0.73 22.58
N VAL A 156 -4.19 0.92 22.99
CA VAL A 156 -3.52 2.22 22.96
C VAL A 156 -3.41 2.74 21.52
N ARG A 157 -2.99 1.91 20.57
CA ARG A 157 -2.93 2.28 19.14
C ARG A 157 -4.30 2.69 18.61
N ARG A 158 -5.34 1.90 18.90
CA ARG A 158 -6.72 2.22 18.52
C ARG A 158 -7.20 3.55 19.10
N TRP A 159 -6.90 3.78 20.38
CA TRP A 159 -7.28 5.03 21.06
C TRP A 159 -6.54 6.23 20.47
N THR A 160 -5.23 6.11 20.24
CA THR A 160 -4.39 7.15 19.64
C THR A 160 -4.89 7.53 18.26
N GLU A 161 -5.12 6.55 17.41
CA GLU A 161 -5.61 6.75 16.04
C GLU A 161 -6.99 7.40 16.05
N ARG A 162 -7.91 6.89 16.90
CA ARG A 162 -9.24 7.50 17.09
C ARG A 162 -9.15 8.95 17.55
N LEU A 163 -8.23 9.26 18.46
CA LEU A 163 -8.02 10.61 18.98
C LEU A 163 -7.59 11.57 17.86
N VAL A 164 -6.65 11.15 17.02
CA VAL A 164 -6.16 11.95 15.88
C VAL A 164 -7.27 12.11 14.85
N MET A 165 -7.92 11.04 14.40
CA MET A 165 -9.00 11.10 13.42
C MET A 165 -10.15 12.02 13.84
N ARG A 166 -10.55 11.97 15.13
CA ARG A 166 -11.62 12.83 15.64
C ARG A 166 -11.26 14.32 15.65
N ARG A 167 -9.97 14.62 15.79
CA ARG A 167 -9.48 16.01 15.74
C ARG A 167 -9.24 16.51 14.32
N CYS A 168 -9.13 15.63 13.36
CA CYS A 168 -9.06 16.00 11.95
C CYS A 168 -10.42 16.48 11.43
N ASP A 169 -10.38 17.37 10.46
CA ASP A 169 -11.56 17.93 9.81
C ASP A 169 -12.11 16.96 8.76
N ARG A 170 -11.21 16.17 8.12
CA ARG A 170 -11.52 15.13 7.14
C ARG A 170 -10.67 13.87 7.42
N VAL A 171 -11.19 12.72 7.00
CA VAL A 171 -10.48 11.45 6.97
C VAL A 171 -10.58 10.91 5.56
N VAL A 172 -9.44 10.61 4.94
CA VAL A 172 -9.36 10.03 3.59
C VAL A 172 -9.00 8.56 3.71
N VAL A 173 -9.69 7.72 2.97
CA VAL A 173 -9.49 6.26 2.91
C VAL A 173 -9.31 5.83 1.46
N LEU A 174 -8.63 4.69 1.25
CA LEU A 174 -8.31 4.20 -0.09
C LEU A 174 -9.35 3.23 -0.69
N SER A 175 -10.32 2.76 0.11
CA SER A 175 -11.32 1.78 -0.30
C SER A 175 -12.61 1.92 0.48
N GLU A 176 -13.70 1.39 -0.04
CA GLU A 176 -14.98 1.33 0.66
C GLU A 176 -14.90 0.40 1.87
N PHE A 177 -14.10 -0.67 1.79
CA PHE A 177 -13.77 -1.51 2.94
C PHE A 177 -13.18 -0.68 4.09
N MET A 178 -12.15 0.14 3.81
CA MET A 178 -11.54 1.00 4.83
C MET A 178 -12.49 2.07 5.33
N ARG A 179 -13.36 2.60 4.48
CA ARG A 179 -14.40 3.56 4.88
C ARG A 179 -15.30 2.97 5.97
N ARG A 180 -15.87 1.79 5.73
CA ARG A 180 -16.69 1.07 6.71
C ARG A 180 -15.90 0.79 8.00
N ARG A 181 -14.66 0.30 7.88
CA ARG A 181 -13.81 0.00 9.05
C ARG A 181 -13.53 1.24 9.90
N VAL A 182 -13.23 2.40 9.30
CA VAL A 182 -13.01 3.66 10.02
C VAL A 182 -14.26 4.10 10.76
N ILE A 183 -15.42 4.05 10.12
CA ILE A 183 -16.71 4.40 10.74
C ILE A 183 -17.01 3.47 11.91
N ASP A 184 -16.92 2.16 11.72
CA ASP A 184 -17.28 1.16 12.72
C ASP A 184 -16.29 1.12 13.90
N CYS A 185 -14.99 1.09 13.62
CA CYS A 185 -13.97 0.92 14.65
C CYS A 185 -13.67 2.21 15.41
N HIS A 186 -13.62 3.36 14.72
CA HIS A 186 -13.24 4.63 15.32
C HIS A 186 -14.40 5.57 15.59
N ARG A 187 -15.62 5.21 15.14
CA ARG A 187 -16.81 6.06 15.31
C ARG A 187 -16.58 7.47 14.74
N VAL A 188 -15.92 7.56 13.59
CA VAL A 188 -15.78 8.79 12.83
C VAL A 188 -17.10 9.06 12.11
N PRO A 189 -17.64 10.28 12.16
CA PRO A 189 -18.84 10.61 11.40
C PRO A 189 -18.64 10.36 9.90
N GLU A 190 -19.62 9.72 9.26
CA GLU A 190 -19.55 9.38 7.84
C GLU A 190 -19.27 10.59 6.95
N SER A 191 -19.87 11.74 7.29
CA SER A 191 -19.67 13.01 6.58
C SER A 191 -18.23 13.52 6.57
N LYS A 192 -17.36 12.99 7.45
CA LYS A 192 -15.93 13.33 7.48
C LYS A 192 -15.07 12.35 6.68
N VAL A 193 -15.61 11.20 6.26
CA VAL A 193 -14.85 10.13 5.61
C VAL A 193 -15.02 10.22 4.10
N HIS A 194 -13.90 10.45 3.41
CA HIS A 194 -13.84 10.63 1.96
C HIS A 194 -13.06 9.47 1.33
N LEU A 195 -13.61 8.91 0.27
CA LEU A 195 -12.95 7.86 -0.51
C LEU A 195 -12.10 8.48 -1.61
N VAL A 196 -10.81 8.17 -1.59
CA VAL A 196 -9.85 8.47 -2.66
C VAL A 196 -9.11 7.16 -2.94
N PRO A 197 -9.46 6.42 -3.98
CA PRO A 197 -8.88 5.12 -4.24
C PRO A 197 -7.36 5.18 -4.38
N GLY A 198 -6.67 4.10 -3.96
CA GLY A 198 -5.25 3.92 -4.26
C GLY A 198 -5.02 3.84 -5.77
N ALA A 199 -3.77 3.92 -6.21
CA ALA A 199 -3.45 4.06 -7.62
C ALA A 199 -2.17 3.33 -8.01
N ALA A 200 -1.96 3.17 -9.32
CA ALA A 200 -0.71 2.72 -9.92
C ALA A 200 -0.12 3.82 -10.81
N ASP A 201 1.20 3.83 -10.90
CA ASP A 201 1.93 4.59 -11.93
C ASP A 201 1.85 3.81 -13.25
N ILE A 202 0.98 4.28 -14.14
CA ILE A 202 0.74 3.61 -15.44
C ILE A 202 1.88 3.82 -16.45
N VAL A 203 2.85 4.67 -16.14
CA VAL A 203 4.07 4.86 -16.94
C VAL A 203 5.12 3.84 -16.52
N GLN A 204 5.34 3.67 -15.21
CA GLN A 204 6.24 2.65 -14.67
C GLN A 204 5.66 1.24 -14.85
N PHE A 205 4.39 1.05 -14.51
CA PHE A 205 3.67 -0.22 -14.64
C PHE A 205 2.86 -0.24 -15.92
N HIS A 206 3.40 -0.86 -16.95
CA HIS A 206 2.78 -0.95 -18.28
C HIS A 206 2.95 -2.37 -18.86
N PRO A 207 2.09 -2.78 -19.80
CA PRO A 207 2.25 -4.07 -20.48
C PRO A 207 3.61 -4.16 -21.20
N PRO A 208 4.26 -5.34 -21.21
CA PRO A 208 5.52 -5.51 -21.91
C PRO A 208 5.28 -5.49 -23.42
N ARG A 209 6.27 -5.01 -24.19
CA ARG A 209 6.27 -5.18 -25.65
C ARG A 209 6.43 -6.66 -26.03
N ASN A 210 7.25 -7.39 -25.27
CA ASN A 210 7.52 -8.80 -25.47
C ASN A 210 7.81 -9.48 -24.13
N SER A 211 6.88 -10.30 -23.62
CA SER A 211 7.05 -11.01 -22.35
C SER A 211 8.21 -12.01 -22.35
N ARG A 212 8.61 -12.55 -23.53
CA ARG A 212 9.75 -13.45 -23.64
C ARG A 212 11.06 -12.73 -23.35
N GLU A 213 11.25 -11.53 -23.87
CA GLU A 213 12.44 -10.71 -23.59
C GLU A 213 12.56 -10.40 -22.09
N VAL A 214 11.44 -10.01 -21.44
CA VAL A 214 11.42 -9.77 -20.00
C VAL A 214 11.80 -11.04 -19.22
N ARG A 215 11.28 -12.21 -19.60
CA ARG A 215 11.67 -13.49 -18.97
C ARG A 215 13.15 -13.82 -19.19
N GLN A 216 13.70 -13.53 -20.36
CA GLN A 216 15.11 -13.72 -20.65
C GLN A 216 16.00 -12.83 -19.76
N GLU A 217 15.66 -11.56 -19.61
CA GLU A 217 16.36 -10.63 -18.72
C GLU A 217 16.34 -11.10 -17.26
N LEU A 218 15.20 -11.61 -16.79
CA LEU A 218 15.03 -12.14 -15.46
C LEU A 218 15.55 -13.58 -15.30
N LYS A 219 16.07 -14.20 -16.37
CA LYS A 219 16.53 -15.62 -16.40
C LYS A 219 15.44 -16.61 -15.99
N LEU A 220 14.19 -16.31 -16.34
CA LEU A 220 13.04 -17.17 -16.04
C LEU A 220 12.81 -18.19 -17.18
N PRO A 221 12.31 -19.40 -16.87
CA PRO A 221 12.04 -20.43 -17.85
C PRO A 221 10.87 -20.03 -18.77
N PHE A 222 11.00 -20.37 -20.07
CA PHE A 222 9.96 -20.10 -21.07
C PHE A 222 8.86 -21.16 -21.11
N ASN A 223 9.15 -22.36 -20.61
CA ASN A 223 8.28 -23.54 -20.66
C ASN A 223 7.49 -23.73 -19.36
N LYS A 224 7.56 -22.78 -18.42
CA LYS A 224 6.80 -22.84 -17.17
C LYS A 224 5.73 -21.78 -17.10
N THR A 225 4.61 -22.12 -16.47
CA THR A 225 3.61 -21.14 -16.02
C THR A 225 4.16 -20.40 -14.81
N VAL A 226 4.33 -19.09 -14.92
CA VAL A 226 4.91 -18.26 -13.85
C VAL A 226 3.81 -17.59 -13.05
N LEU A 227 3.68 -17.98 -11.79
CA LEU A 227 2.90 -17.23 -10.80
C LEU A 227 3.80 -16.28 -10.04
N PHE A 228 3.29 -15.12 -9.68
CA PHE A 228 4.04 -14.14 -8.91
C PHE A 228 3.22 -13.56 -7.76
N THR A 229 3.85 -13.31 -6.65
CA THR A 229 3.33 -12.51 -5.54
C THR A 229 4.45 -11.68 -4.94
N VAL A 230 4.18 -10.44 -4.55
CA VAL A 230 5.12 -9.58 -3.84
C VAL A 230 4.44 -8.97 -2.63
N ARG A 231 4.99 -9.28 -1.44
CA ARG A 231 4.34 -8.94 -0.15
C ARG A 231 5.40 -8.73 0.94
N ASN A 232 5.02 -8.02 1.98
CA ASN A 232 5.72 -8.18 3.26
C ASN A 232 5.48 -9.62 3.76
N LEU A 233 6.55 -10.36 4.10
CA LEU A 233 6.44 -11.77 4.49
C LEU A 233 6.01 -11.88 5.96
N VAL A 234 4.73 -11.60 6.23
CA VAL A 234 4.07 -11.62 7.55
C VAL A 234 2.80 -12.49 7.50
N PRO A 235 2.32 -13.03 8.66
CA PRO A 235 1.26 -14.04 8.69
C PRO A 235 -0.02 -13.65 7.95
N ARG A 236 -0.48 -12.41 8.09
CA ARG A 236 -1.72 -11.93 7.46
C ARG A 236 -1.73 -12.00 5.93
N MET A 237 -0.56 -12.15 5.30
CA MET A 237 -0.44 -12.19 3.83
C MET A 237 -0.74 -13.55 3.23
N GLY A 238 -0.97 -14.60 4.04
CA GLY A 238 -1.48 -15.91 3.59
C GLY A 238 -0.52 -16.71 2.71
N LEU A 239 0.79 -16.49 2.84
CA LEU A 239 1.80 -17.18 2.02
C LEU A 239 1.92 -18.67 2.35
N ASP A 240 1.62 -19.05 3.59
CA ASP A 240 1.49 -20.43 4.03
C ASP A 240 0.37 -21.17 3.31
N ASN A 241 -0.82 -20.56 3.22
CA ASN A 241 -1.95 -21.09 2.45
C ASN A 241 -1.61 -21.18 0.95
N LEU A 242 -0.85 -20.20 0.42
CA LEU A 242 -0.42 -20.25 -0.99
C LEU A 242 0.54 -21.40 -1.24
N LEU A 243 1.53 -21.65 -0.37
CA LEU A 243 2.43 -22.81 -0.51
C LEU A 243 1.67 -24.15 -0.48
N GLN A 244 0.74 -24.30 0.47
CA GLN A 244 -0.13 -25.48 0.53
C GLN A 244 -1.01 -25.61 -0.72
N ALA A 245 -1.51 -24.50 -1.26
CA ALA A 245 -2.28 -24.50 -2.50
C ALA A 245 -1.43 -24.99 -3.69
N ILE A 246 -0.19 -24.50 -3.81
CA ILE A 246 0.75 -24.96 -4.87
C ILE A 246 1.06 -26.45 -4.74
N ALA A 247 1.24 -26.97 -3.52
CA ALA A 247 1.42 -28.38 -3.28
C ALA A 247 0.18 -29.21 -3.70
N ALA A 248 -1.03 -28.72 -3.38
CA ALA A 248 -2.30 -29.37 -3.71
C ALA A 248 -2.63 -29.36 -5.22
N LEU A 249 -1.98 -28.54 -6.04
CA LEU A 249 -2.13 -28.59 -7.50
C LEU A 249 -1.51 -29.86 -8.11
N GLY A 250 -0.54 -30.48 -7.41
CA GLY A 250 0.05 -31.76 -7.76
C GLY A 250 0.74 -31.79 -9.14
N GLU A 251 0.72 -32.97 -9.79
CA GLU A 251 1.32 -33.20 -11.09
C GLU A 251 0.58 -32.54 -12.26
N GLU A 252 -0.69 -32.20 -12.09
CA GLU A 252 -1.49 -31.50 -13.11
C GLU A 252 -0.84 -30.15 -13.50
N GLU A 253 -0.21 -29.48 -12.55
CA GLU A 253 0.46 -28.20 -12.74
C GLU A 253 1.97 -28.30 -12.38
N ARG A 254 2.63 -29.39 -12.77
CA ARG A 254 4.07 -29.63 -12.48
C ARG A 254 4.99 -28.56 -13.09
N ASP A 255 4.60 -27.99 -14.22
CA ASP A 255 5.36 -26.96 -14.93
C ASP A 255 5.07 -25.54 -14.41
N LEU A 256 4.52 -25.41 -13.19
CA LEU A 256 4.30 -24.16 -12.52
C LEU A 256 5.53 -23.72 -11.72
N LEU A 257 5.86 -22.43 -11.80
CA LEU A 257 6.87 -21.76 -11.00
C LEU A 257 6.22 -20.58 -10.23
N LEU A 258 6.22 -20.65 -8.90
CA LEU A 258 5.80 -19.55 -8.03
C LEU A 258 7.02 -18.72 -7.63
N LEU A 259 6.98 -17.43 -7.93
CA LEU A 259 7.94 -16.43 -7.48
C LEU A 259 7.34 -15.63 -6.32
N ILE A 260 8.05 -15.56 -5.20
CA ILE A 260 7.63 -14.80 -4.00
C ILE A 260 8.66 -13.71 -3.76
N GLY A 261 8.27 -12.45 -4.01
CA GLY A 261 9.06 -11.26 -3.70
C GLY A 261 8.72 -10.68 -2.33
N GLY A 262 9.71 -10.03 -1.72
CA GLY A 262 9.57 -9.34 -0.45
C GLY A 262 10.40 -9.93 0.69
N GLU A 263 10.35 -9.23 1.82
CA GLU A 263 11.08 -9.60 3.04
C GLU A 263 10.14 -9.63 4.24
N GLY A 264 10.57 -10.31 5.30
CA GLY A 264 9.82 -10.35 6.55
C GLY A 264 10.18 -11.52 7.46
N PRO A 265 9.60 -11.57 8.65
CA PRO A 265 9.93 -12.58 9.66
C PRO A 265 9.56 -14.02 9.26
N LEU A 266 8.69 -14.20 8.25
CA LEU A 266 8.29 -15.54 7.80
C LEU A 266 9.30 -16.21 6.87
N VAL A 267 10.38 -15.55 6.40
CA VAL A 267 11.36 -16.17 5.48
C VAL A 267 11.83 -17.55 5.94
N PRO A 268 12.30 -17.75 7.21
CA PRO A 268 12.75 -19.08 7.65
C PRO A 268 11.63 -20.14 7.68
N VAL A 269 10.40 -19.72 8.00
CA VAL A 269 9.22 -20.60 8.02
C VAL A 269 8.87 -21.03 6.60
N LEU A 270 8.81 -20.09 5.66
CA LEU A 270 8.49 -20.37 4.26
C LEU A 270 9.56 -21.27 3.61
N GLN A 271 10.85 -21.05 3.90
CA GLN A 271 11.94 -21.93 3.43
C GLN A 271 11.75 -23.37 3.90
N ARG A 272 11.41 -23.55 5.18
CA ARG A 272 11.12 -24.88 5.73
C ARG A 272 9.91 -25.51 5.07
N SER A 273 8.80 -24.77 4.95
CA SER A 273 7.57 -25.28 4.30
C SER A 273 7.79 -25.67 2.85
N ILE A 274 8.63 -24.95 2.09
CA ILE A 274 8.99 -25.30 0.71
C ILE A 274 9.67 -26.68 0.67
N LEU A 275 10.57 -26.98 1.61
CA LEU A 275 11.23 -28.27 1.70
C LEU A 275 10.26 -29.38 2.13
N GLU A 276 9.49 -29.16 3.18
CA GLU A 276 8.54 -30.12 3.75
C GLU A 276 7.41 -30.51 2.76
N LEU A 277 6.97 -29.55 1.95
CA LEU A 277 5.94 -29.75 0.92
C LEU A 277 6.49 -30.26 -0.43
N GLY A 278 7.81 -30.48 -0.54
CA GLY A 278 8.44 -30.96 -1.78
C GLY A 278 8.38 -29.94 -2.93
N LEU A 279 8.35 -28.65 -2.63
CA LEU A 279 8.19 -27.57 -3.62
C LEU A 279 9.53 -27.02 -4.14
N THR A 280 10.64 -27.67 -3.82
CA THR A 280 11.96 -27.29 -4.36
C THR A 280 11.94 -27.31 -5.89
N GLY A 281 12.37 -26.20 -6.52
CA GLY A 281 12.31 -26.02 -7.98
C GLY A 281 10.96 -25.58 -8.55
N ARG A 282 9.89 -25.56 -7.72
CA ARG A 282 8.57 -24.99 -8.07
C ARG A 282 8.28 -23.66 -7.37
N VAL A 283 8.99 -23.33 -6.29
CA VAL A 283 8.84 -22.06 -5.54
C VAL A 283 10.21 -21.43 -5.37
N GLN A 284 10.30 -20.13 -5.63
CA GLN A 284 11.51 -19.34 -5.45
C GLN A 284 11.21 -18.10 -4.60
N LEU A 285 11.95 -17.93 -3.49
CA LEU A 285 11.94 -16.69 -2.71
C LEU A 285 12.96 -15.73 -3.32
N LEU A 286 12.50 -14.56 -3.76
CA LEU A 286 13.34 -13.56 -4.45
C LEU A 286 14.00 -12.56 -3.50
N GLY A 287 13.53 -12.48 -2.23
CA GLY A 287 13.92 -11.41 -1.33
C GLY A 287 13.35 -10.05 -1.75
N PHE A 288 13.99 -8.97 -1.32
CA PHE A 288 13.61 -7.61 -1.69
C PHE A 288 13.77 -7.39 -3.21
N ILE A 289 12.72 -6.90 -3.84
CA ILE A 289 12.74 -6.55 -5.26
C ILE A 289 12.90 -5.02 -5.38
N PRO A 290 13.96 -4.53 -6.02
CA PRO A 290 14.12 -3.13 -6.33
C PRO A 290 12.96 -2.58 -7.17
N GLU A 291 12.63 -1.31 -6.98
CA GLU A 291 11.45 -0.68 -7.58
C GLU A 291 11.49 -0.70 -9.13
N ASP A 292 12.68 -0.54 -9.71
CA ASP A 292 12.94 -0.60 -11.15
C ASP A 292 12.77 -2.00 -11.76
N LEU A 293 12.88 -3.05 -10.96
CA LEU A 293 12.67 -4.43 -11.40
C LEU A 293 11.24 -4.93 -11.15
N LEU A 294 10.48 -4.27 -10.29
CA LEU A 294 9.15 -4.76 -9.86
C LEU A 294 8.19 -4.89 -11.05
N ALA A 295 8.16 -3.90 -11.93
CA ALA A 295 7.34 -3.95 -13.15
C ALA A 295 7.69 -5.16 -14.04
N LYS A 296 8.98 -5.50 -14.16
CA LYS A 296 9.43 -6.65 -14.95
C LYS A 296 8.91 -7.98 -14.39
N TYR A 297 8.88 -8.15 -13.07
CA TYR A 297 8.32 -9.36 -12.46
C TYR A 297 6.81 -9.49 -12.70
N TYR A 298 6.05 -8.39 -12.63
CA TYR A 298 4.64 -8.42 -13.05
C TYR A 298 4.50 -8.78 -14.52
N GLN A 299 5.27 -8.15 -15.41
CA GLN A 299 5.25 -8.39 -16.86
C GLN A 299 5.65 -9.82 -17.26
N ALA A 300 6.53 -10.48 -16.48
CA ALA A 300 6.98 -11.83 -16.72
C ALA A 300 5.99 -12.90 -16.24
N ALA A 301 5.08 -12.56 -15.33
CA ALA A 301 4.13 -13.50 -14.75
C ALA A 301 2.93 -13.78 -15.69
N ASP A 302 2.41 -15.00 -15.60
CA ASP A 302 1.15 -15.38 -16.25
C ASP A 302 -0.05 -15.02 -15.39
N LEU A 303 0.14 -15.03 -14.07
CA LEU A 303 -0.88 -14.68 -13.07
C LEU A 303 -0.20 -14.16 -11.82
N VAL A 304 -0.70 -13.05 -11.29
CA VAL A 304 -0.33 -12.58 -9.94
C VAL A 304 -1.33 -13.12 -8.93
N VAL A 305 -0.84 -13.61 -7.79
CA VAL A 305 -1.71 -14.14 -6.73
C VAL A 305 -1.62 -13.26 -5.50
N MET A 306 -2.78 -12.84 -5.00
CA MET A 306 -2.95 -12.06 -3.78
C MET A 306 -3.59 -12.94 -2.70
N PRO A 307 -2.80 -13.75 -1.97
CA PRO A 307 -3.34 -14.76 -1.06
C PRO A 307 -3.69 -14.20 0.33
N THR A 308 -3.91 -12.90 0.44
CA THR A 308 -4.13 -12.21 1.70
C THR A 308 -5.16 -12.93 2.57
N HIS A 309 -4.77 -13.26 3.80
CA HIS A 309 -5.64 -13.94 4.76
C HIS A 309 -6.44 -12.94 5.60
N GLN A 310 -5.86 -11.80 5.93
CA GLN A 310 -6.50 -10.77 6.76
C GLN A 310 -6.01 -9.38 6.40
N LEU A 311 -6.91 -8.41 6.46
CA LEU A 311 -6.62 -6.97 6.38
C LEU A 311 -5.84 -6.54 5.13
N GLU A 312 -6.57 -6.18 4.10
CA GLU A 312 -6.01 -5.49 2.92
C GLU A 312 -6.70 -4.15 2.75
N GLY A 313 -5.98 -3.06 3.02
CA GLY A 313 -6.55 -1.72 2.98
C GLY A 313 -6.95 -1.27 1.58
N PHE A 314 -6.12 -1.59 0.58
CA PHE A 314 -6.40 -1.36 -0.83
C PHE A 314 -5.76 -2.43 -1.74
N GLY A 315 -4.48 -2.73 -1.51
CA GLY A 315 -3.74 -3.68 -2.32
C GLY A 315 -3.13 -3.04 -3.58
N LEU A 316 -2.20 -2.10 -3.41
CA LEU A 316 -1.49 -1.47 -4.54
C LEU A 316 -0.89 -2.48 -5.51
N VAL A 317 -0.39 -3.62 -5.01
CA VAL A 317 0.09 -4.74 -5.82
C VAL A 317 -0.94 -5.21 -6.85
N THR A 318 -2.24 -5.21 -6.50
CA THR A 318 -3.32 -5.59 -7.43
C THR A 318 -3.38 -4.64 -8.62
N VAL A 319 -3.41 -3.34 -8.35
CA VAL A 319 -3.51 -2.33 -9.43
C VAL A 319 -2.21 -2.18 -10.23
N GLU A 320 -1.04 -2.39 -9.60
CA GLU A 320 0.26 -2.42 -10.28
C GLU A 320 0.36 -3.60 -11.26
N ALA A 321 -0.04 -4.80 -10.83
CA ALA A 321 -0.05 -5.98 -11.69
C ALA A 321 -1.03 -5.83 -12.87
N LEU A 322 -2.25 -5.36 -12.60
CA LEU A 322 -3.24 -5.07 -13.65
C LEU A 322 -2.77 -3.98 -14.61
N ALA A 323 -2.05 -2.97 -14.11
CA ALA A 323 -1.43 -1.95 -14.94
C ALA A 323 -0.37 -2.53 -15.88
N CYS A 324 0.37 -3.57 -15.46
CA CYS A 324 1.29 -4.32 -16.32
C CYS A 324 0.60 -5.27 -17.30
N GLY A 325 -0.74 -5.31 -17.33
CA GLY A 325 -1.47 -6.25 -18.17
C GLY A 325 -1.40 -7.70 -17.68
N THR A 326 -1.16 -7.91 -16.39
CA THR A 326 -1.10 -9.25 -15.81
C THR A 326 -2.36 -9.51 -15.00
N PRO A 327 -3.14 -10.57 -15.30
CA PRO A 327 -4.30 -10.93 -14.51
C PRO A 327 -3.93 -11.19 -13.03
N VAL A 328 -4.85 -10.87 -12.13
CA VAL A 328 -4.65 -11.07 -10.69
C VAL A 328 -5.76 -11.97 -10.15
N LEU A 329 -5.37 -13.01 -9.41
CA LEU A 329 -6.26 -13.79 -8.56
C LEU A 329 -6.09 -13.34 -7.11
N GLY A 330 -7.17 -12.95 -6.46
CA GLY A 330 -7.13 -12.51 -5.07
C GLY A 330 -8.15 -13.21 -4.18
N THR A 331 -7.89 -13.20 -2.88
CA THR A 331 -8.83 -13.67 -1.87
C THR A 331 -9.93 -12.64 -1.61
N PRO A 332 -11.10 -13.02 -1.04
CA PRO A 332 -12.20 -12.10 -0.74
C PRO A 332 -11.92 -11.24 0.51
N VAL A 333 -10.72 -10.67 0.62
CA VAL A 333 -10.26 -9.93 1.80
C VAL A 333 -10.07 -8.45 1.49
N GLY A 334 -10.61 -7.62 2.36
CA GLY A 334 -10.41 -6.18 2.30
C GLY A 334 -10.93 -5.56 1.02
N ALA A 335 -10.11 -4.75 0.38
CA ALA A 335 -10.45 -4.06 -0.87
C ALA A 335 -10.16 -4.88 -2.13
N ILE A 336 -9.58 -6.08 -2.04
CA ILE A 336 -9.26 -6.90 -3.22
C ILE A 336 -10.49 -7.13 -4.11
N PRO A 337 -11.67 -7.54 -3.58
CA PRO A 337 -12.87 -7.73 -4.40
C PRO A 337 -13.38 -6.44 -5.06
N GLU A 338 -13.15 -5.27 -4.46
CA GLU A 338 -13.61 -3.98 -5.02
C GLU A 338 -12.97 -3.70 -6.39
N VAL A 339 -11.72 -4.12 -6.57
CA VAL A 339 -11.00 -3.96 -7.83
C VAL A 339 -11.28 -5.12 -8.79
N LEU A 340 -11.16 -6.37 -8.30
CA LEU A 340 -11.15 -7.55 -9.17
C LEU A 340 -12.53 -7.94 -9.69
N SER A 341 -13.60 -7.81 -8.86
CA SER A 341 -14.95 -8.22 -9.26
C SER A 341 -15.50 -7.40 -10.43
N GLY A 342 -15.04 -6.15 -10.59
CA GLY A 342 -15.40 -5.30 -11.73
C GLY A 342 -14.79 -5.75 -13.06
N ILE A 343 -13.73 -6.58 -13.02
CA ILE A 343 -13.08 -7.16 -14.21
C ILE A 343 -13.74 -8.50 -14.54
N ASP A 344 -13.68 -9.44 -13.60
CA ASP A 344 -14.31 -10.76 -13.70
C ASP A 344 -14.46 -11.37 -12.29
N PRO A 345 -15.65 -11.81 -11.87
CA PRO A 345 -15.85 -12.43 -10.55
C PRO A 345 -14.93 -13.64 -10.29
N ALA A 346 -14.53 -14.38 -11.33
CA ALA A 346 -13.62 -15.53 -11.21
C ALA A 346 -12.19 -15.15 -10.77
N LEU A 347 -11.85 -13.86 -10.74
CA LEU A 347 -10.58 -13.36 -10.21
C LEU A 347 -10.58 -13.27 -8.67
N VAL A 348 -11.69 -13.57 -8.02
CA VAL A 348 -11.79 -13.61 -6.56
C VAL A 348 -12.07 -15.05 -6.12
N THR A 349 -11.24 -15.58 -5.23
CA THR A 349 -11.43 -16.94 -4.69
C THR A 349 -12.66 -17.00 -3.77
N GLU A 350 -13.21 -18.19 -3.55
CA GLU A 350 -14.35 -18.39 -2.64
C GLU A 350 -13.99 -18.20 -1.15
N GLY A 351 -12.70 -18.36 -0.81
CA GLY A 351 -12.19 -18.27 0.56
C GLY A 351 -10.71 -17.88 0.59
N THR A 352 -10.13 -17.92 1.79
CA THR A 352 -8.74 -17.53 2.05
C THR A 352 -7.81 -18.72 2.33
N ASP A 353 -8.37 -19.93 2.42
CA ASP A 353 -7.62 -21.15 2.70
C ASP A 353 -6.91 -21.70 1.46
N SER A 354 -6.08 -22.71 1.67
CA SER A 354 -5.29 -23.32 0.61
C SER A 354 -6.13 -24.03 -0.46
N HIS A 355 -7.30 -24.58 -0.08
CA HIS A 355 -8.21 -25.24 -1.02
C HIS A 355 -8.85 -24.21 -1.97
N ALA A 356 -9.35 -23.10 -1.45
CA ALA A 356 -9.93 -22.03 -2.24
C ALA A 356 -8.91 -21.40 -3.20
N LEU A 357 -7.66 -21.19 -2.72
CA LEU A 357 -6.56 -20.71 -3.56
C LEU A 357 -6.21 -21.71 -4.66
N ALA A 358 -6.06 -23.00 -4.34
CA ALA A 358 -5.77 -24.04 -5.33
C ALA A 358 -6.87 -24.15 -6.39
N SER A 359 -8.14 -24.13 -5.96
CA SER A 359 -9.31 -24.14 -6.85
C SER A 359 -9.31 -22.94 -7.80
N GLY A 360 -9.11 -21.72 -7.29
CA GLY A 360 -9.06 -20.49 -8.09
C GLY A 360 -7.91 -20.50 -9.09
N ILE A 361 -6.69 -20.90 -8.67
CA ILE A 361 -5.52 -21.01 -9.55
C ILE A 361 -5.81 -22.04 -10.66
N ARG A 362 -6.27 -23.25 -10.30
CA ARG A 362 -6.59 -24.31 -11.27
C ARG A 362 -7.67 -23.85 -12.26
N HIS A 363 -8.71 -23.19 -11.77
CA HIS A 363 -9.79 -22.68 -12.62
C HIS A 363 -9.25 -21.69 -13.67
N LEU A 364 -8.47 -20.71 -13.27
CA LEU A 364 -7.93 -19.72 -14.21
C LEU A 364 -6.91 -20.33 -15.18
N LEU A 365 -6.01 -21.20 -14.70
CA LEU A 365 -5.02 -21.82 -15.58
C LEU A 365 -5.69 -22.73 -16.62
N ARG A 366 -6.73 -23.50 -16.26
CA ARG A 366 -7.54 -24.26 -17.23
C ARG A 366 -8.21 -23.32 -18.22
N ARG A 367 -8.85 -22.26 -17.75
CA ARG A 367 -9.52 -21.27 -18.60
C ARG A 367 -8.54 -20.63 -19.61
N PHE A 368 -7.29 -20.38 -19.21
CA PHE A 368 -6.25 -19.87 -20.11
C PHE A 368 -5.81 -20.90 -21.16
N ARG A 369 -5.80 -22.18 -20.82
CA ARG A 369 -5.48 -23.27 -21.78
C ARG A 369 -6.63 -23.55 -22.74
N ASP A 370 -7.85 -23.62 -22.21
CA ASP A 370 -9.02 -24.06 -22.96
C ASP A 370 -9.62 -22.94 -23.85
N GLN A 371 -9.33 -21.68 -23.53
CA GLN A 371 -9.86 -20.52 -24.23
C GLN A 371 -8.70 -19.61 -24.72
N PRO A 372 -8.20 -19.81 -25.94
CA PRO A 372 -7.14 -18.95 -26.49
C PRO A 372 -7.54 -17.48 -26.49
N GLY A 373 -6.64 -16.59 -26.02
CA GLY A 373 -6.88 -15.17 -25.88
C GLY A 373 -7.60 -14.72 -24.60
N GLU A 374 -8.04 -15.66 -23.74
CA GLU A 374 -8.74 -15.32 -22.51
C GLU A 374 -7.85 -14.56 -21.51
N LYS A 375 -6.60 -14.99 -21.37
CA LYS A 375 -5.59 -14.28 -20.57
C LYS A 375 -5.43 -12.84 -21.04
N ASP A 376 -5.31 -12.64 -22.37
CA ASP A 376 -5.13 -11.30 -22.97
C ASP A 376 -6.39 -10.45 -22.79
N ARG A 377 -7.57 -11.06 -22.88
CA ARG A 377 -8.84 -10.38 -22.62
C ARG A 377 -8.94 -9.87 -21.20
N LEU A 378 -8.58 -10.69 -20.21
CA LEU A 378 -8.56 -10.27 -18.80
C LEU A 378 -7.50 -9.20 -18.55
N ALA A 379 -6.33 -9.35 -19.14
CA ALA A 379 -5.24 -8.37 -19.11
C ALA A 379 -5.69 -7.01 -19.63
N ALA A 380 -6.31 -6.97 -20.81
CA ALA A 380 -6.80 -5.74 -21.43
C ALA A 380 -7.90 -5.07 -20.61
N ARG A 381 -8.87 -5.84 -20.07
CA ARG A 381 -9.92 -5.33 -19.17
C ARG A 381 -9.34 -4.75 -17.89
N GLY A 382 -8.38 -5.46 -17.28
CA GLY A 382 -7.69 -5.02 -16.09
C GLY A 382 -6.96 -3.69 -16.34
N ARG A 383 -6.14 -3.62 -17.39
CA ARG A 383 -5.41 -2.41 -17.78
C ARG A 383 -6.36 -1.22 -18.03
N ALA A 384 -7.43 -1.43 -18.79
CA ALA A 384 -8.42 -0.40 -19.09
C ALA A 384 -9.11 0.15 -17.82
N LEU A 385 -9.39 -0.73 -16.85
CA LEU A 385 -9.92 -0.32 -15.54
C LEU A 385 -8.92 0.57 -14.80
N ILE A 386 -7.63 0.19 -14.77
CA ILE A 386 -6.62 0.97 -14.07
C ILE A 386 -6.44 2.35 -14.72
N GLU A 387 -6.34 2.43 -16.03
CA GLU A 387 -6.23 3.70 -16.76
C GLU A 387 -7.42 4.62 -16.54
N ARG A 388 -8.61 4.05 -16.43
CA ARG A 388 -9.85 4.79 -16.21
C ARG A 388 -10.01 5.26 -14.78
N GLU A 389 -9.64 4.47 -13.76
CA GLU A 389 -10.07 4.72 -12.37
C GLU A 389 -8.93 4.84 -11.36
N TYR A 390 -7.79 4.13 -11.55
CA TYR A 390 -6.78 3.93 -10.52
C TYR A 390 -5.41 4.48 -10.92
N THR A 391 -5.36 5.73 -11.41
CA THR A 391 -4.11 6.44 -11.74
C THR A 391 -3.76 7.46 -10.65
N TRP A 392 -2.45 7.69 -10.40
CA TRP A 392 -2.02 8.72 -9.45
C TRP A 392 -2.53 10.11 -9.81
N ARG A 393 -2.67 10.42 -11.09
CA ARG A 393 -3.30 11.67 -11.53
C ARG A 393 -4.71 11.84 -10.96
N ARG A 394 -5.58 10.82 -11.10
CA ARG A 394 -6.95 10.85 -10.55
C ARG A 394 -6.98 10.87 -9.03
N HIS A 395 -6.08 10.09 -8.42
CA HIS A 395 -5.93 10.09 -6.97
C HIS A 395 -5.63 11.50 -6.44
N VAL A 396 -4.63 12.17 -7.03
CA VAL A 396 -4.23 13.52 -6.64
C VAL A 396 -5.31 14.55 -6.98
N GLU A 397 -6.04 14.39 -8.08
CA GLU A 397 -7.21 15.23 -8.43
C GLU A 397 -8.30 15.15 -7.37
N SER A 398 -8.64 13.96 -6.94
CA SER A 398 -9.64 13.74 -5.90
C SER A 398 -9.18 14.29 -4.54
N LEU A 399 -7.91 14.05 -4.21
CA LEU A 399 -7.30 14.57 -2.99
C LEU A 399 -7.27 16.11 -3.01
N ASP A 400 -6.86 16.74 -4.10
CA ASP A 400 -6.83 18.19 -4.28
C ASP A 400 -8.22 18.83 -4.07
N SER A 401 -9.27 18.21 -4.62
CA SER A 401 -10.64 18.68 -4.38
C SER A 401 -11.00 18.70 -2.89
N ILE A 402 -10.62 17.67 -2.14
CA ILE A 402 -10.84 17.57 -0.69
C ILE A 402 -10.03 18.65 0.06
N LEU A 403 -8.77 18.87 -0.34
CA LEU A 403 -7.89 19.88 0.26
C LEU A 403 -8.43 21.29 0.07
N ARG A 404 -8.89 21.62 -1.13
CA ARG A 404 -9.48 22.92 -1.48
C ARG A 404 -10.78 23.17 -0.72
N ASP A 405 -11.68 22.16 -0.70
CA ASP A 405 -12.93 22.24 0.06
C ASP A 405 -12.67 22.44 1.56
N ALA A 406 -11.72 21.71 2.14
CA ALA A 406 -11.33 21.84 3.54
C ALA A 406 -10.74 23.21 3.89
N CYS A 407 -10.21 23.95 2.90
CA CYS A 407 -9.71 25.30 3.04
C CYS A 407 -10.72 26.38 2.65
N GLY A 408 -11.96 26.02 2.27
CA GLY A 408 -12.95 26.97 1.79
C GLY A 408 -12.56 27.66 0.47
N MET A 409 -11.74 27.01 -0.34
CA MET A 409 -11.35 27.48 -1.67
C MET A 409 -12.34 26.94 -2.70
N GLN A 410 -13.10 27.82 -3.36
CA GLN A 410 -13.99 27.40 -4.45
C GLN A 410 -13.20 26.69 -5.57
N GLN A 411 -13.77 25.66 -6.16
CA GLN A 411 -13.23 25.03 -7.37
C GLN A 411 -13.06 26.12 -8.44
N ALA A 412 -11.85 26.34 -8.94
CA ALA A 412 -11.66 27.10 -10.16
C ALA A 412 -12.44 26.38 -11.28
N ARG A 413 -13.43 27.05 -11.87
CA ARG A 413 -14.10 26.52 -13.07
C ARG A 413 -13.00 26.20 -14.09
N PRO A 414 -13.07 25.03 -14.76
CA PRO A 414 -12.18 24.77 -15.87
C PRO A 414 -12.32 25.94 -16.86
N PRO A 415 -11.23 26.39 -17.50
CA PRO A 415 -11.31 27.44 -18.51
C PRO A 415 -12.30 26.98 -19.57
N GLU A 416 -13.38 27.74 -19.75
CA GLU A 416 -14.32 27.54 -20.85
C GLU A 416 -13.50 27.58 -22.14
N GLY A 417 -13.47 26.42 -22.83
CA GLY A 417 -12.80 26.32 -24.12
C GLY A 417 -13.29 27.42 -25.02
N LYS A 418 -12.42 28.38 -25.36
CA LYS A 418 -12.68 29.29 -26.45
C LYS A 418 -12.79 28.42 -27.69
N GLY A 419 -14.02 28.24 -28.14
CA GLY A 419 -14.29 27.68 -29.46
C GLY A 419 -13.57 28.51 -30.49
N VAL A 420 -12.82 27.82 -31.33
CA VAL A 420 -12.42 28.23 -32.65
C VAL A 420 -12.85 27.10 -33.61
#